data_7e4e8fc04a5d5a00ee5ee43453352544
#
_entry.id   7e4e8fc04a5d5a00ee5ee43453352544
#
_cell.length_a   1.000
_cell.length_b   1.000
_cell.length_c   1.000
_cell.angle_alpha   90.00
_cell.angle_beta   90.00
_cell.angle_gamma   90.00
#
_symmetry.space_group_name_H-M   'P 1'
#
loop_
_entity.id
_entity.type
_entity.pdbx_description
1 polymer ?
#
loop_
_entity_poly.entity_id
_entity_poly.type
_entity_poly.pdbx_seq_one_letter_code
_entity_poly.pdbx_strand_id
1 'polypeptide(L)'
;MAVRVAINGFGRIGRLAFRQMFGAEGYEVVAINDLTSPKMLAHLLKYDSSQGKYEHADEVSYTDDSIIVCGKEIKIYAFPDANNCPWGELKVDVVLECSGFYTSKEKAQAHINAGARKVVISAPAGNDLPTIVYNTNHKTLKPTDTIISAASCTTNCLAPMADALNKYAPIQSGIMVTIHAYTGDQMTLDGPQRK
;
A
#
# COMPACT_ATOMS: atom_id res chain seq x y z
N MET A 1 15.80 -3.22 -15.05
CA MET A 1 15.80 -2.15 -14.03
C MET A 1 14.67 -2.44 -13.07
N ALA A 2 14.90 -2.29 -11.75
CA ALA A 2 13.85 -2.47 -10.74
C ALA A 2 12.83 -1.32 -10.84
N VAL A 3 11.55 -1.63 -10.57
CA VAL A 3 10.46 -0.63 -10.47
C VAL A 3 10.66 0.18 -9.20
N ARG A 4 10.78 1.49 -9.32
CA ARG A 4 10.97 2.42 -8.20
C ARG A 4 9.64 2.74 -7.54
N VAL A 5 9.47 2.32 -6.30
CA VAL A 5 8.22 2.42 -5.56
C VAL A 5 8.35 3.40 -4.42
N ALA A 6 7.38 4.30 -4.29
CA ALA A 6 7.17 5.08 -3.09
C ALA A 6 5.91 4.60 -2.35
N ILE A 7 5.88 4.72 -1.03
CA ILE A 7 4.73 4.36 -0.20
C ILE A 7 4.21 5.65 0.45
N ASN A 8 2.95 6.00 0.19
CA ASN A 8 2.25 7.08 0.86
C ASN A 8 1.35 6.52 1.95
N GLY A 9 1.66 6.81 3.21
CA GLY A 9 1.05 6.18 4.37
C GLY A 9 1.75 4.89 4.79
N PHE A 10 2.52 4.96 5.87
CA PHE A 10 3.24 3.82 6.43
C PHE A 10 2.51 3.23 7.64
N GLY A 11 1.19 3.21 7.55
CA GLY A 11 0.29 2.50 8.43
C GLY A 11 0.44 0.98 8.25
N ARG A 12 -0.53 0.23 8.73
CA ARG A 12 -0.50 -1.23 8.70
C ARG A 12 -0.28 -1.80 7.30
N ILE A 13 -1.04 -1.32 6.31
CA ILE A 13 -0.95 -1.82 4.92
C ILE A 13 0.38 -1.43 4.29
N GLY A 14 0.82 -0.17 4.42
CA GLY A 14 2.10 0.28 3.88
C GLY A 14 3.29 -0.50 4.44
N ARG A 15 3.30 -0.76 5.75
CA ARG A 15 4.36 -1.56 6.40
C ARG A 15 4.36 -3.01 5.95
N LEU A 16 3.21 -3.64 5.83
CA LEU A 16 3.14 -5.04 5.38
C LEU A 16 3.51 -5.17 3.90
N ALA A 17 3.10 -4.24 3.06
CA ALA A 17 3.55 -4.16 1.67
C ALA A 17 5.07 -3.97 1.60
N PHE A 18 5.62 -3.07 2.42
CA PHE A 18 7.08 -2.88 2.52
C PHE A 18 7.80 -4.19 2.88
N ARG A 19 7.36 -4.91 3.92
CA ARG A 19 7.96 -6.18 4.33
C ARG A 19 8.01 -7.22 3.21
N GLN A 20 7.00 -7.24 2.33
CA GLN A 20 6.94 -8.17 1.20
C GLN A 20 7.80 -7.70 0.02
N MET A 21 8.00 -6.41 -0.15
CA MET A 21 8.73 -5.84 -1.27
C MET A 21 10.22 -5.67 -1.00
N PHE A 22 10.60 -5.47 0.27
CA PHE A 22 11.99 -5.26 0.63
C PHE A 22 12.82 -6.51 0.36
N GLY A 23 13.87 -6.37 -0.44
CA GLY A 23 14.69 -7.50 -0.88
C GLY A 23 14.09 -8.36 -1.99
N ALA A 24 12.82 -8.13 -2.38
CA ALA A 24 12.22 -8.86 -3.49
C ALA A 24 12.78 -8.39 -4.84
N GLU A 25 12.95 -9.33 -5.76
CA GLU A 25 13.45 -9.04 -7.09
C GLU A 25 12.43 -8.22 -7.91
N GLY A 26 12.91 -7.23 -8.64
CA GLY A 26 12.11 -6.39 -9.53
C GLY A 26 11.57 -5.11 -8.90
N TYR A 27 11.71 -4.90 -7.59
CA TYR A 27 11.23 -3.71 -6.87
C TYR A 27 12.33 -3.00 -6.11
N GLU A 28 12.18 -1.68 -5.97
CA GLU A 28 13.00 -0.87 -5.08
C GLU A 28 12.12 0.14 -4.37
N VAL A 29 11.94 0.01 -3.04
CA VAL A 29 11.29 1.05 -2.24
C VAL A 29 12.29 2.18 -2.04
N VAL A 30 11.99 3.35 -2.60
CA VAL A 30 12.90 4.50 -2.65
C VAL A 30 12.55 5.60 -1.66
N ALA A 31 11.28 5.67 -1.24
CA ALA A 31 10.81 6.69 -0.31
C ALA A 31 9.51 6.27 0.38
N ILE A 32 9.28 6.85 1.53
CA ILE A 32 8.02 6.75 2.27
C ILE A 32 7.57 8.18 2.61
N ASN A 33 6.28 8.46 2.50
CA ASN A 33 5.68 9.68 3.04
C ASN A 33 4.70 9.30 4.14
N ASP A 34 4.94 9.77 5.37
CA ASP A 34 4.06 9.58 6.52
C ASP A 34 4.26 10.71 7.52
N LEU A 35 3.21 11.15 8.19
CA LEU A 35 3.25 12.25 9.17
C LEU A 35 3.81 11.83 10.53
N THR A 36 4.06 10.55 10.72
CA THR A 36 4.60 9.96 11.96
C THR A 36 6.14 10.00 11.92
N SER A 37 6.76 10.15 13.09
CA SER A 37 8.23 10.23 13.17
C SER A 37 8.92 8.93 12.72
N PRO A 38 10.12 9.01 12.10
CA PRO A 38 10.89 7.83 11.68
C PRO A 38 11.13 6.82 12.80
N LYS A 39 11.37 7.30 14.03
CA LYS A 39 11.52 6.46 15.23
C LYS A 39 10.30 5.57 15.47
N MET A 40 9.10 6.15 15.40
CA MET A 40 7.85 5.41 15.61
C MET A 40 7.59 4.45 14.44
N LEU A 41 7.82 4.90 13.21
CA LEU A 41 7.66 4.06 12.02
C LEU A 41 8.61 2.86 12.03
N ALA A 42 9.87 3.05 12.44
CA ALA A 42 10.84 1.97 12.60
C ALA A 42 10.37 0.96 13.66
N HIS A 43 9.85 1.42 14.80
CA HIS A 43 9.30 0.54 15.84
C HIS A 43 8.11 -0.28 15.30
N LEU A 44 7.16 0.38 14.66
CA LEU A 44 5.99 -0.27 14.08
C LEU A 44 6.33 -1.21 12.91
N LEU A 45 7.43 -0.94 12.19
CA LEU A 45 7.93 -1.87 11.18
C LEU A 45 8.49 -3.14 11.80
N LYS A 46 9.20 -3.03 12.95
CA LYS A 46 9.77 -4.18 13.65
C LYS A 46 8.71 -5.13 14.18
N TYR A 47 7.64 -4.58 14.75
CA TYR A 47 6.66 -5.33 15.53
C TYR A 47 5.25 -5.10 15.01
N ASP A 48 4.51 -6.18 14.86
CA ASP A 48 3.11 -6.18 14.46
C ASP A 48 2.35 -7.23 15.28
N SER A 49 1.25 -6.81 15.91
CA SER A 49 0.46 -7.68 16.82
C SER A 49 -0.16 -8.88 16.12
N SER A 50 -0.40 -8.80 14.80
CA SER A 50 -1.05 -9.87 14.04
C SER A 50 -0.07 -10.64 13.17
N GLN A 51 0.92 -9.95 12.59
CA GLN A 51 1.90 -10.55 11.66
C GLN A 51 3.24 -10.88 12.32
N GLY A 52 3.37 -10.55 13.63
CA GLY A 52 4.55 -10.85 14.40
C GLY A 52 5.77 -9.96 14.10
N LYS A 53 6.90 -10.34 14.66
CA LYS A 53 8.17 -9.65 14.47
C LYS A 53 8.59 -9.74 13.00
N TYR A 54 9.05 -8.60 12.44
CA TYR A 54 9.63 -8.58 11.09
C TYR A 54 10.93 -9.38 11.05
N GLU A 55 11.17 -10.13 10.01
CA GLU A 55 12.38 -10.97 9.88
C GLU A 55 13.68 -10.18 10.00
N HIS A 56 13.70 -8.94 9.48
CA HIS A 56 14.83 -8.01 9.57
C HIS A 56 14.74 -7.05 10.77
N ALA A 57 13.89 -7.30 11.76
CA ALA A 57 13.65 -6.36 12.86
C ALA A 57 14.93 -5.95 13.62
N ASP A 58 15.90 -6.84 13.74
CA ASP A 58 17.15 -6.57 14.43
C ASP A 58 18.11 -5.70 13.60
N GLU A 59 17.86 -5.60 12.29
CA GLU A 59 18.61 -4.78 11.34
C GLU A 59 17.85 -3.49 10.95
N VAL A 60 16.73 -3.18 11.62
CA VAL A 60 16.01 -1.92 11.44
C VAL A 60 16.53 -0.89 12.42
N SER A 61 16.94 0.27 11.92
CA SER A 61 17.27 1.47 12.69
C SER A 61 16.63 2.71 12.06
N TYR A 62 16.90 3.89 12.59
CA TYR A 62 16.35 5.15 12.08
C TYR A 62 17.33 6.30 12.31
N THR A 63 17.16 7.34 11.50
CA THR A 63 17.74 8.68 11.70
C THR A 63 16.61 9.69 11.95
N ASP A 64 16.91 10.97 11.96
CA ASP A 64 15.91 12.03 12.14
C ASP A 64 14.90 12.08 10.98
N ASP A 65 15.26 11.58 9.79
CA ASP A 65 14.47 11.68 8.58
C ASP A 65 14.46 10.40 7.72
N SER A 66 14.92 9.28 8.24
CA SER A 66 15.02 8.03 7.48
C SER A 66 14.80 6.80 8.36
N ILE A 67 14.38 5.71 7.72
CA ILE A 67 14.47 4.34 8.27
C ILE A 67 15.61 3.62 7.54
N ILE A 68 16.40 2.87 8.30
CA ILE A 68 17.48 2.04 7.76
C ILE A 68 17.10 0.58 7.97
N VAL A 69 17.12 -0.22 6.92
CA VAL A 69 16.81 -1.66 6.96
C VAL A 69 17.94 -2.40 6.24
N CYS A 70 18.61 -3.33 6.92
CA CYS A 70 19.75 -4.09 6.39
C CYS A 70 20.80 -3.17 5.76
N GLY A 71 21.09 -2.03 6.40
CA GLY A 71 22.03 -1.03 5.91
C GLY A 71 21.54 -0.14 4.75
N LYS A 72 20.36 -0.40 4.20
CA LYS A 72 19.74 0.45 3.16
C LYS A 72 18.92 1.55 3.81
N GLU A 73 19.26 2.80 3.52
CA GLU A 73 18.54 3.97 3.98
C GLU A 73 17.35 4.28 3.08
N ILE A 74 16.18 4.53 3.70
CA ILE A 74 14.93 4.90 3.02
C ILE A 74 14.43 6.20 3.63
N LYS A 75 14.39 7.24 2.82
CA LYS A 75 13.99 8.58 3.24
C LYS A 75 12.51 8.61 3.62
N ILE A 76 12.23 9.26 4.75
CA ILE A 76 10.87 9.55 5.21
C ILE A 76 10.57 11.01 4.94
N TYR A 77 9.51 11.24 4.20
CA TYR A 77 8.92 12.56 3.98
C TYR A 77 7.67 12.71 4.86
N ALA A 78 7.31 13.94 5.20
CA ALA A 78 6.16 14.24 6.06
C ALA A 78 5.28 15.34 5.43
N PHE A 79 4.93 15.16 4.15
CA PHE A 79 4.06 16.07 3.43
C PHE A 79 2.59 15.70 3.63
N PRO A 80 1.76 16.59 4.23
CA PRO A 80 0.32 16.37 4.32
C PRO A 80 -0.37 16.36 2.95
N ASP A 81 0.11 17.18 2.01
CA ASP A 81 -0.38 17.23 0.65
C ASP A 81 0.56 16.46 -0.29
N ALA A 82 0.01 15.44 -0.93
CA ALA A 82 0.74 14.57 -1.85
C ALA A 82 1.27 15.29 -3.10
N ASN A 83 0.71 16.44 -3.48
CA ASN A 83 1.24 17.26 -4.57
C ASN A 83 2.67 17.77 -4.29
N ASN A 84 3.05 17.89 -3.01
CA ASN A 84 4.36 18.37 -2.59
C ASN A 84 5.41 17.26 -2.44
N CYS A 85 5.03 16.01 -2.66
CA CYS A 85 5.96 14.89 -2.58
C CYS A 85 6.94 14.92 -3.76
N PRO A 86 8.22 14.58 -3.56
CA PRO A 86 9.26 14.69 -4.60
C PRO A 86 9.31 13.49 -5.55
N TRP A 87 8.15 12.97 -5.96
CA TRP A 87 8.08 11.73 -6.75
C TRP A 87 8.78 11.85 -8.09
N GLY A 88 8.68 13.02 -8.74
CA GLY A 88 9.38 13.29 -10.01
C GLY A 88 10.89 13.29 -9.87
N GLU A 89 11.42 13.97 -8.84
CA GLU A 89 12.86 14.05 -8.54
C GLU A 89 13.44 12.66 -8.23
N LEU A 90 12.68 11.85 -7.49
CA LEU A 90 13.05 10.49 -7.13
C LEU A 90 12.80 9.48 -8.24
N LYS A 91 12.26 9.91 -9.39
CA LYS A 91 11.90 9.04 -10.53
C LYS A 91 11.05 7.85 -10.09
N VAL A 92 10.00 8.14 -9.32
CA VAL A 92 9.08 7.12 -8.82
C VAL A 92 8.23 6.60 -9.98
N ASP A 93 8.28 5.28 -10.20
CA ASP A 93 7.44 4.63 -11.20
C ASP A 93 6.04 4.36 -10.65
N VAL A 94 5.94 3.92 -9.39
CA VAL A 94 4.67 3.56 -8.76
C VAL A 94 4.59 4.13 -7.34
N VAL A 95 3.49 4.79 -7.02
CA VAL A 95 3.12 5.10 -5.64
C VAL A 95 2.12 4.05 -5.14
N LEU A 96 2.42 3.41 -4.01
CA LEU A 96 1.43 2.67 -3.23
C LEU A 96 0.74 3.66 -2.29
N GLU A 97 -0.52 3.95 -2.58
CA GLU A 97 -1.34 4.84 -1.75
C GLU A 97 -2.00 4.02 -0.64
N CYS A 98 -1.46 4.15 0.57
CA CYS A 98 -1.86 3.40 1.76
C CYS A 98 -2.32 4.29 2.92
N SER A 99 -2.50 5.59 2.69
CA SER A 99 -2.88 6.55 3.74
C SER A 99 -4.37 6.50 4.10
N GLY A 100 -5.21 6.03 3.19
CA GLY A 100 -6.67 6.08 3.32
C GLY A 100 -7.30 7.44 2.97
N PHE A 101 -6.51 8.46 2.58
CA PHE A 101 -7.01 9.80 2.23
C PHE A 101 -7.27 9.97 0.73
N TYR A 102 -6.42 9.41 -0.12
CA TYR A 102 -6.45 9.57 -1.57
C TYR A 102 -7.18 8.40 -2.24
N THR A 103 -8.38 8.07 -1.74
CA THR A 103 -9.18 6.91 -2.14
C THR A 103 -10.17 7.19 -3.28
N SER A 104 -9.84 8.10 -4.17
CA SER A 104 -10.57 8.34 -5.42
C SER A 104 -9.58 8.71 -6.53
N LYS A 105 -10.00 8.55 -7.78
CA LYS A 105 -9.19 8.94 -8.94
C LYS A 105 -8.77 10.41 -8.88
N GLU A 106 -9.73 11.30 -8.57
CA GLU A 106 -9.50 12.73 -8.45
C GLU A 106 -8.43 13.06 -7.40
N LYS A 107 -8.58 12.50 -6.18
CA LYS A 107 -7.62 12.74 -5.10
C LYS A 107 -6.25 12.15 -5.42
N ALA A 108 -6.20 10.90 -5.91
CA ALA A 108 -4.95 10.21 -6.22
C ALA A 108 -4.18 10.87 -7.39
N GLN A 109 -4.83 11.73 -8.18
CA GLN A 109 -4.19 12.55 -9.20
C GLN A 109 -3.06 13.42 -8.62
N ALA A 110 -3.13 13.79 -7.34
CA ALA A 110 -2.07 14.52 -6.65
C ALA A 110 -0.70 13.85 -6.76
N HIS A 111 -0.64 12.53 -6.68
CA HIS A 111 0.61 11.79 -6.85
C HIS A 111 1.15 11.84 -8.28
N ILE A 112 0.27 11.81 -9.27
CA ILE A 112 0.65 11.96 -10.69
C ILE A 112 1.18 13.39 -10.92
N ASN A 113 0.51 14.41 -10.36
CA ASN A 113 0.94 15.80 -10.43
C ASN A 113 2.33 15.99 -9.79
N ALA A 114 2.60 15.25 -8.70
CA ALA A 114 3.91 15.21 -8.03
C ALA A 114 4.99 14.46 -8.83
N GLY A 115 4.65 13.87 -9.98
CA GLY A 115 5.59 13.26 -10.92
C GLY A 115 5.69 11.74 -10.86
N ALA A 116 4.82 11.05 -10.13
CA ALA A 116 4.71 9.59 -10.21
C ALA A 116 4.11 9.15 -11.56
N ARG A 117 4.53 8.00 -12.07
CA ARG A 117 3.98 7.46 -13.33
C ARG A 117 2.65 6.73 -13.13
N LYS A 118 2.52 6.02 -12.02
CA LYS A 118 1.32 5.23 -11.68
C LYS A 118 1.02 5.32 -10.19
N VAL A 119 -0.26 5.12 -9.85
CA VAL A 119 -0.73 5.03 -8.46
C VAL A 119 -1.54 3.75 -8.28
N VAL A 120 -1.24 3.01 -7.25
CA VAL A 120 -2.02 1.86 -6.79
C VAL A 120 -2.64 2.22 -5.45
N ILE A 121 -3.95 2.41 -5.43
CA ILE A 121 -4.70 2.72 -4.21
C ILE A 121 -5.00 1.40 -3.49
N SER A 122 -4.55 1.25 -2.25
CA SER A 122 -4.74 0.03 -1.43
C SER A 122 -6.12 -0.09 -0.79
N ALA A 123 -7.13 0.55 -1.37
CA ALA A 123 -8.49 0.61 -0.87
C ALA A 123 -9.49 0.69 -2.03
N PRO A 124 -10.79 0.47 -1.80
CA PRO A 124 -11.83 0.79 -2.77
C PRO A 124 -11.78 2.28 -3.13
N ALA A 125 -11.89 2.60 -4.42
CA ALA A 125 -11.65 3.97 -4.91
C ALA A 125 -12.70 4.47 -5.92
N GLY A 126 -13.93 3.97 -5.83
CA GLY A 126 -15.02 4.33 -6.76
C GLY A 126 -15.07 3.45 -8.00
N ASN A 127 -15.92 3.85 -8.97
CA ASN A 127 -16.19 3.07 -10.18
C ASN A 127 -15.61 3.72 -11.45
N ASP A 128 -14.91 4.83 -11.31
CA ASP A 128 -14.34 5.64 -12.40
C ASP A 128 -12.88 5.29 -12.73
N LEU A 129 -12.38 4.25 -12.09
CA LEU A 129 -11.03 3.71 -12.29
C LEU A 129 -11.04 2.17 -12.21
N PRO A 130 -10.05 1.50 -12.84
CA PRO A 130 -9.97 0.04 -12.77
C PRO A 130 -9.77 -0.46 -11.33
N THR A 131 -10.61 -1.40 -10.90
CA THR A 131 -10.42 -2.15 -9.65
C THR A 131 -9.86 -3.52 -9.97
N ILE A 132 -8.70 -3.83 -9.43
CA ILE A 132 -7.92 -5.01 -9.79
C ILE A 132 -7.75 -5.93 -8.59
N VAL A 133 -8.05 -7.20 -8.79
CA VAL A 133 -7.72 -8.29 -7.89
C VAL A 133 -6.75 -9.23 -8.60
N TYR A 134 -5.59 -9.47 -7.98
CA TYR A 134 -4.58 -10.35 -8.55
C TYR A 134 -5.13 -11.77 -8.74
N ASN A 135 -4.71 -12.44 -9.81
CA ASN A 135 -5.21 -13.75 -10.25
C ASN A 135 -6.71 -13.84 -10.61
N THR A 136 -7.46 -12.76 -10.51
CA THR A 136 -8.86 -12.70 -10.94
C THR A 136 -8.99 -11.90 -12.23
N ASN A 137 -8.71 -10.60 -12.17
CA ASN A 137 -8.86 -9.72 -13.34
C ASN A 137 -7.61 -8.90 -13.68
N HIS A 138 -6.44 -9.20 -13.09
CA HIS A 138 -5.22 -8.42 -13.32
C HIS A 138 -4.79 -8.34 -14.79
N LYS A 139 -5.19 -9.32 -15.62
CA LYS A 139 -4.92 -9.32 -17.08
C LYS A 139 -5.74 -8.27 -17.84
N THR A 140 -6.73 -7.63 -17.21
CA THR A 140 -7.50 -6.55 -17.83
C THR A 140 -6.79 -5.19 -17.76
N LEU A 141 -5.69 -5.08 -16.99
CA LEU A 141 -4.88 -3.87 -16.90
C LEU A 141 -4.33 -3.46 -18.26
N LYS A 142 -4.42 -2.17 -18.53
CA LYS A 142 -3.90 -1.54 -19.75
C LYS A 142 -2.68 -0.68 -19.42
N PRO A 143 -1.73 -0.53 -20.33
CA PRO A 143 -0.60 0.40 -20.15
C PRO A 143 -1.04 1.85 -19.86
N THR A 144 -2.23 2.23 -20.35
CA THR A 144 -2.84 3.56 -20.16
C THR A 144 -3.44 3.77 -18.78
N ASP A 145 -3.63 2.72 -17.98
CA ASP A 145 -4.18 2.83 -16.64
C ASP A 145 -3.10 3.39 -15.70
N THR A 146 -3.24 4.64 -15.32
CA THR A 146 -2.27 5.36 -14.48
C THR A 146 -2.64 5.32 -13.00
N ILE A 147 -3.93 5.24 -12.69
CA ILE A 147 -4.46 5.15 -11.32
C ILE A 147 -5.39 3.96 -11.27
N ILE A 148 -5.12 3.03 -10.36
CA ILE A 148 -5.91 1.81 -10.15
C ILE A 148 -6.21 1.59 -8.67
N SER A 149 -7.28 0.86 -8.38
CA SER A 149 -7.58 0.37 -7.06
C SER A 149 -7.18 -1.11 -6.93
N ALA A 150 -6.52 -1.47 -5.85
CA ALA A 150 -6.26 -2.87 -5.48
C ALA A 150 -7.44 -3.51 -4.72
N ALA A 151 -8.62 -2.90 -4.79
CA ALA A 151 -9.85 -3.33 -4.12
C ALA A 151 -9.77 -3.30 -2.57
N SER A 152 -10.76 -3.89 -1.91
CA SER A 152 -10.79 -4.04 -0.46
C SER A 152 -10.18 -5.38 -0.02
N CYS A 153 -9.86 -5.50 1.27
CA CYS A 153 -9.48 -6.79 1.88
C CYS A 153 -10.56 -7.85 1.67
N THR A 154 -11.83 -7.49 1.86
CA THR A 154 -12.98 -8.38 1.62
C THR A 154 -13.05 -8.83 0.16
N THR A 155 -12.87 -7.91 -0.79
CA THR A 155 -12.88 -8.24 -2.23
C THR A 155 -11.70 -9.14 -2.60
N ASN A 156 -10.51 -8.89 -2.05
CA ASN A 156 -9.33 -9.75 -2.31
C ASN A 156 -9.49 -11.15 -1.71
N CYS A 157 -10.28 -11.31 -0.65
CA CYS A 157 -10.64 -12.62 -0.10
C CYS A 157 -11.67 -13.32 -0.99
N LEU A 158 -12.78 -12.65 -1.31
CA LEU A 158 -13.93 -13.26 -1.97
C LEU A 158 -13.72 -13.54 -3.46
N ALA A 159 -13.15 -12.58 -4.19
CA ALA A 159 -13.14 -12.64 -5.65
C ALA A 159 -12.35 -13.85 -6.20
N PRO A 160 -11.15 -14.21 -5.69
CA PRO A 160 -10.45 -15.40 -6.17
C PRO A 160 -11.21 -16.70 -5.89
N MET A 161 -11.88 -16.80 -4.73
CA MET A 161 -12.69 -17.99 -4.39
C MET A 161 -13.91 -18.10 -5.29
N ALA A 162 -14.64 -16.98 -5.46
CA ALA A 162 -15.83 -16.95 -6.32
C ALA A 162 -15.46 -17.21 -7.79
N ASP A 163 -14.34 -16.67 -8.28
CA ASP A 163 -13.84 -16.90 -9.63
C ASP A 163 -13.50 -18.39 -9.87
N ALA A 164 -12.81 -19.02 -8.91
CA ALA A 164 -12.50 -20.45 -8.98
C ALA A 164 -13.75 -21.32 -8.99
N LEU A 165 -14.72 -21.04 -8.11
CA LEU A 165 -15.99 -21.75 -8.07
C LEU A 165 -16.79 -21.54 -9.34
N ASN A 166 -16.88 -20.31 -9.84
CA ASN A 166 -17.62 -19.98 -11.06
C ASN A 166 -17.04 -20.64 -12.32
N LYS A 167 -15.71 -20.82 -12.36
CA LYS A 167 -15.04 -21.58 -13.44
C LYS A 167 -15.32 -23.07 -13.38
N TYR A 168 -15.45 -23.62 -12.18
CA TYR A 168 -15.78 -25.04 -11.98
C TYR A 168 -17.25 -25.33 -12.19
N ALA A 169 -18.13 -24.52 -11.58
CA ALA A 169 -19.59 -24.61 -11.71
C ALA A 169 -20.18 -23.19 -11.72
N PRO A 170 -20.76 -22.73 -12.84
CA PRO A 170 -21.26 -21.36 -12.97
C PRO A 170 -22.26 -20.98 -11.86
N ILE A 171 -21.96 -19.91 -11.14
CA ILE A 171 -22.79 -19.39 -10.05
C ILE A 171 -24.02 -18.71 -10.64
N GLN A 172 -25.21 -19.15 -10.26
CA GLN A 172 -26.47 -18.53 -10.69
C GLN A 172 -26.94 -17.43 -9.74
N SER A 173 -26.76 -17.64 -8.44
CA SER A 173 -27.10 -16.67 -7.40
C SER A 173 -26.31 -16.97 -6.14
N GLY A 174 -26.21 -16.00 -5.23
CA GLY A 174 -25.52 -16.21 -3.97
C GLY A 174 -25.83 -15.11 -2.95
N ILE A 175 -25.57 -15.42 -1.69
CA ILE A 175 -25.58 -14.45 -0.59
C ILE A 175 -24.19 -14.46 0.03
N MET A 176 -23.63 -13.28 0.23
CA MET A 176 -22.34 -13.14 0.89
C MET A 176 -22.54 -12.64 2.32
N VAL A 177 -21.92 -13.33 3.27
CA VAL A 177 -21.79 -12.89 4.66
C VAL A 177 -20.31 -12.84 5.00
N THR A 178 -19.85 -11.76 5.62
CA THR A 178 -18.47 -11.63 6.09
C THR A 178 -18.44 -11.51 7.60
N ILE A 179 -17.51 -12.23 8.25
CA ILE A 179 -17.12 -12.03 9.64
C ILE A 179 -15.74 -11.40 9.58
N HIS A 180 -15.65 -10.13 9.94
CA HIS A 180 -14.46 -9.32 9.69
C HIS A 180 -13.77 -8.90 10.98
N ALA A 181 -12.44 -9.11 11.05
CA ALA A 181 -11.64 -8.53 12.11
C ALA A 181 -11.62 -7.00 12.00
N TYR A 182 -11.43 -6.30 13.11
CA TYR A 182 -11.24 -4.85 13.09
C TYR A 182 -9.96 -4.45 12.35
N THR A 183 -9.94 -3.25 11.81
CA THR A 183 -8.87 -2.71 10.97
C THR A 183 -8.26 -1.44 11.57
N GLY A 184 -7.17 -0.93 11.02
CA GLY A 184 -6.44 0.21 11.57
C GLY A 184 -7.23 1.53 11.64
N ASP A 185 -8.21 1.71 10.76
CA ASP A 185 -9.12 2.86 10.76
C ASP A 185 -10.03 2.91 12.01
N GLN A 186 -10.27 1.79 12.66
CA GLN A 186 -11.01 1.70 13.92
C GLN A 186 -10.15 2.06 15.14
N MET A 187 -8.87 2.38 14.97
CA MET A 187 -7.94 2.85 16.01
C MET A 187 -7.76 1.89 17.20
N THR A 188 -7.86 0.59 16.96
CA THR A 188 -7.76 -0.46 17.98
C THR A 188 -6.47 -1.26 17.90
N LEU A 189 -5.64 -1.03 16.89
CA LEU A 189 -4.40 -1.76 16.63
C LEU A 189 -3.19 -0.85 16.45
N ASP A 190 -2.08 -1.51 16.13
CA ASP A 190 -0.74 -0.97 15.96
C ASP A 190 -0.70 0.30 15.10
N GLY A 191 -0.50 1.43 15.75
CA GLY A 191 -0.42 2.73 15.12
C GLY A 191 -0.28 3.85 16.14
N PRO A 192 -0.01 5.09 15.70
CA PRO A 192 0.00 6.24 16.59
C PRO A 192 -1.40 6.45 17.17
N GLN A 193 -1.51 6.37 18.49
CA GLN A 193 -2.76 6.63 19.19
C GLN A 193 -2.93 8.15 19.39
N ARG A 194 -4.16 8.66 19.18
CA ARG A 194 -4.50 10.02 19.60
C ARG A 194 -4.58 10.05 21.14
N LYS A 195 -4.00 11.08 21.74
CA LYS A 195 -4.16 11.37 23.17
C LYS A 195 -5.56 11.91 23.44
#